data_c77e9aefc28e98d85f4d6d7676cfeace
#
_entry.id   c77e9aefc28e98d85f4d6d7676cfeace
#
_cell.length_a   1.000
_cell.length_b   1.000
_cell.length_c   1.000
_cell.angle_alpha   90.00
_cell.angle_beta   90.00
_cell.angle_gamma   90.00
#
_symmetry.space_group_name_H-M   'P 1'
#
loop_
_entity.id
_entity.type
_entity.pdbx_description
1 polymer ?
#
loop_
_entity_poly.entity_id
_entity_poly.type
_entity_poly.pdbx_seq_one_letter_code
_entity_poly.pdbx_strand_id
1 'polypeptide(L)'
;MTDAVEIQFTKASMKYKPGQWLFLNCPEVSYHQWHPFTITSCPHDPYVSVHVRQVGDFTRALADALGAGQSQSKLYDELDPMGMYEIALQHGQTMPSLKIDGPYGAPAEDVFENEVAVLIGTGIGVTPWASILKSIYHLRLSPNPPKRLRRVEFIWVCKDTSSFEWFQTLLSSLEAQSLGGSDGDQFLRIHTYLTQKMDVNTAQNIVLNSVGTDKDPLTELKSRTNFGRPDFQRLLCGMRDGILDRTYMNGLESTLRTEVGVYFCGPNVAARDIKKACKQATCQEVNFKFWKEHF
;
A
#
# COMPACT_ATOMS: atom_id res chain seq x y z
N MET A 1 17.51 -4.66 5.97
CA MET A 1 17.42 -3.20 6.19
C MET A 1 16.50 -2.63 5.12
N THR A 2 15.44 -1.98 5.53
CA THR A 2 14.52 -1.30 4.61
C THR A 2 15.24 -0.08 4.05
N ASP A 3 15.26 0.09 2.74
CA ASP A 3 15.80 1.26 2.04
C ASP A 3 14.78 2.43 1.99
N ALA A 4 13.76 2.39 2.86
CA ALA A 4 12.70 3.38 2.96
C ALA A 4 12.67 4.01 4.36
N VAL A 5 12.42 5.31 4.42
CA VAL A 5 12.29 6.13 5.65
C VAL A 5 10.89 6.71 5.69
N GLU A 6 10.19 6.57 6.81
CA GLU A 6 8.97 7.33 7.07
C GLU A 6 9.33 8.70 7.68
N ILE A 7 8.83 9.75 7.08
CA ILE A 7 8.95 11.12 7.59
C ILE A 7 7.59 11.56 8.09
N GLN A 8 7.49 11.81 9.39
CA GLN A 8 6.29 12.32 10.04
C GLN A 8 6.46 13.79 10.40
N PHE A 9 5.42 14.56 10.15
CA PHE A 9 5.39 15.98 10.52
C PHE A 9 4.02 16.41 11.01
N THR A 10 4.00 17.53 11.73
CA THR A 10 2.79 18.05 12.32
C THR A 10 1.74 18.37 11.26
N LYS A 11 0.53 17.87 11.44
CA LYS A 11 -0.58 18.07 10.51
C LYS A 11 -1.02 19.55 10.39
N ALA A 12 -0.85 20.34 11.45
CA ALA A 12 -1.29 21.73 11.54
C ALA A 12 -2.72 21.91 10.98
N SER A 13 -2.89 22.76 9.95
CA SER A 13 -4.18 23.01 9.30
C SER A 13 -4.38 22.21 8.00
N MET A 14 -3.46 21.32 7.64
CA MET A 14 -3.52 20.58 6.38
C MET A 14 -4.73 19.62 6.37
N LYS A 15 -5.62 19.82 5.41
CA LYS A 15 -6.73 18.90 5.13
C LYS A 15 -6.45 18.20 3.81
N TYR A 16 -6.50 16.88 3.79
CA TYR A 16 -6.27 16.07 2.60
C TYR A 16 -7.21 14.87 2.54
N LYS A 17 -7.31 14.27 1.37
CA LYS A 17 -8.03 13.01 1.14
C LYS A 17 -7.03 11.85 1.02
N PRO A 18 -7.45 10.61 1.35
CA PRO A 18 -6.60 9.44 1.12
C PRO A 18 -6.19 9.33 -0.35
N GLY A 19 -4.93 8.97 -0.60
CA GLY A 19 -4.39 8.84 -1.95
C GLY A 19 -3.77 10.11 -2.52
N GLN A 20 -3.93 11.28 -1.89
CA GLN A 20 -3.30 12.52 -2.30
C GLN A 20 -1.78 12.52 -2.05
N TRP A 21 -1.09 13.45 -2.69
CA TRP A 21 0.35 13.62 -2.62
C TRP A 21 0.74 15.08 -2.38
N LEU A 22 2.00 15.31 -2.05
CA LEU A 22 2.57 16.63 -1.80
C LEU A 22 3.98 16.74 -2.39
N PHE A 23 4.44 17.97 -2.60
CA PHE A 23 5.85 18.24 -2.79
C PHE A 23 6.55 18.51 -1.46
N LEU A 24 7.76 17.97 -1.32
CA LEU A 24 8.63 18.21 -0.18
C LEU A 24 9.97 18.79 -0.66
N ASN A 25 10.43 19.81 0.03
CA ASN A 25 11.75 20.43 -0.13
C ASN A 25 12.44 20.47 1.23
N CYS A 26 13.72 20.15 1.25
CA CYS A 26 14.60 20.34 2.39
C CYS A 26 15.69 21.32 1.98
N PRO A 27 15.64 22.61 2.40
CA PRO A 27 16.59 23.62 1.99
C PRO A 27 18.04 23.29 2.35
N GLU A 28 18.25 22.59 3.46
CA GLU A 28 19.56 22.17 3.94
C GLU A 28 20.20 21.11 3.02
N VAL A 29 19.38 20.34 2.29
CA VAL A 29 19.84 19.37 1.27
C VAL A 29 19.94 20.06 -0.09
N SER A 30 18.87 20.75 -0.51
CA SER A 30 18.81 21.46 -1.78
C SER A 30 17.75 22.56 -1.75
N TYR A 31 18.16 23.81 -1.93
CA TYR A 31 17.25 24.95 -1.86
C TYR A 31 16.19 24.96 -2.97
N HIS A 32 16.51 24.38 -4.15
CA HIS A 32 15.67 24.47 -5.35
C HIS A 32 14.92 23.18 -5.70
N GLN A 33 15.26 22.06 -5.07
CA GLN A 33 14.66 20.77 -5.45
C GLN A 33 13.38 20.48 -4.64
N TRP A 34 12.29 20.27 -5.37
CA TRP A 34 11.01 19.83 -4.85
C TRP A 34 10.72 18.43 -5.40
N HIS A 35 10.42 17.50 -4.52
CA HIS A 35 10.15 16.13 -4.88
C HIS A 35 8.75 15.73 -4.47
N PRO A 36 7.97 15.07 -5.37
CA PRO A 36 6.64 14.60 -5.05
C PRO A 36 6.69 13.33 -4.20
N PHE A 37 5.87 13.29 -3.14
CA PHE A 37 5.69 12.11 -2.30
C PHE A 37 4.22 11.92 -1.99
N THR A 38 3.77 10.65 -2.07
CA THR A 38 2.43 10.29 -1.64
C THR A 38 2.27 10.43 -0.13
N ILE A 39 1.16 10.99 0.32
CA ILE A 39 0.79 11.03 1.73
C ILE A 39 0.39 9.61 2.16
N THR A 40 1.12 9.02 3.09
CA THR A 40 0.91 7.64 3.57
C THR A 40 0.10 7.56 4.86
N SER A 41 0.04 8.65 5.64
CA SER A 41 -0.93 8.77 6.73
C SER A 41 -2.36 8.91 6.21
N CYS A 42 -3.34 8.57 7.03
CA CYS A 42 -4.74 8.83 6.69
C CYS A 42 -5.24 10.12 7.34
N PRO A 43 -6.38 10.70 6.88
CA PRO A 43 -6.93 11.91 7.49
C PRO A 43 -7.28 11.78 8.98
N HIS A 44 -7.39 10.57 9.51
CA HIS A 44 -7.67 10.30 10.92
C HIS A 44 -6.41 10.27 11.79
N ASP A 45 -5.21 10.13 11.17
CA ASP A 45 -3.95 10.17 11.90
C ASP A 45 -3.69 11.57 12.48
N PRO A 46 -3.03 11.71 13.64
CA PRO A 46 -2.71 13.01 14.25
C PRO A 46 -1.57 13.74 13.54
N TYR A 47 -0.88 13.09 12.63
CA TYR A 47 0.25 13.60 11.85
C TYR A 47 0.02 13.43 10.34
N VAL A 48 0.89 14.01 9.55
CA VAL A 48 1.03 13.71 8.11
C VAL A 48 2.33 12.94 7.91
N SER A 49 2.31 11.84 7.15
CA SER A 49 3.53 11.11 6.84
C SER A 49 3.71 10.84 5.36
N VAL A 50 4.96 10.70 4.97
CA VAL A 50 5.39 10.24 3.64
C VAL A 50 6.47 9.18 3.79
N HIS A 51 6.49 8.19 2.89
CA HIS A 51 7.55 7.19 2.84
C HIS A 51 8.49 7.49 1.67
N VAL A 52 9.78 7.62 1.98
CA VAL A 52 10.81 8.01 1.03
C VAL A 52 11.80 6.87 0.86
N ARG A 53 11.86 6.30 -0.35
CA ARG A 53 12.87 5.29 -0.68
C ARG A 53 14.20 5.96 -1.04
N GLN A 54 15.30 5.49 -0.45
CA GLN A 54 16.65 6.04 -0.60
C GLN A 54 17.32 5.56 -1.89
N VAL A 55 16.83 6.00 -3.05
CA VAL A 55 17.35 5.55 -4.37
C VAL A 55 18.16 6.60 -5.11
N GLY A 56 17.91 7.89 -4.87
CA GLY A 56 18.59 9.02 -5.51
C GLY A 56 19.43 9.84 -4.54
N ASP A 57 20.22 10.77 -5.07
CA ASP A 57 21.10 11.62 -4.26
C ASP A 57 20.30 12.48 -3.26
N PHE A 58 19.20 13.10 -3.72
CA PHE A 58 18.33 13.89 -2.83
C PHE A 58 17.73 13.04 -1.70
N THR A 59 17.20 11.85 -2.02
CA THR A 59 16.51 11.01 -1.02
C THR A 59 17.47 10.42 0.00
N ARG A 60 18.71 10.12 -0.39
CA ARG A 60 19.78 9.70 0.54
C ARG A 60 20.22 10.86 1.43
N ALA A 61 20.52 12.03 0.83
CA ALA A 61 20.91 13.21 1.58
C ALA A 61 19.80 13.69 2.54
N LEU A 62 18.53 13.56 2.15
CA LEU A 62 17.39 13.83 3.03
C LEU A 62 17.35 12.86 4.22
N ALA A 63 17.54 11.57 3.98
CA ALA A 63 17.60 10.57 5.05
C ALA A 63 18.78 10.83 6.01
N ASP A 64 19.96 11.17 5.46
CA ASP A 64 21.14 11.51 6.26
C ASP A 64 20.90 12.77 7.10
N ALA A 65 20.31 13.83 6.51
CA ALA A 65 19.99 15.09 7.21
C ALA A 65 18.98 14.88 8.35
N LEU A 66 18.03 13.94 8.16
CA LEU A 66 17.06 13.57 9.19
C LEU A 66 17.62 12.55 10.20
N GLY A 67 18.88 12.13 10.07
CA GLY A 67 19.53 11.19 10.98
C GLY A 67 19.21 9.70 10.69
N ALA A 68 18.51 9.40 9.60
CA ALA A 68 18.17 8.03 9.19
C ALA A 68 19.15 7.45 8.16
N GLY A 69 20.34 8.03 7.97
CA GLY A 69 21.36 7.58 7.04
C GLY A 69 22.01 6.25 7.45
N GLN A 70 22.53 5.51 6.47
CA GLN A 70 23.17 4.19 6.68
C GLN A 70 24.33 4.21 7.68
N SER A 71 24.96 5.36 7.91
CA SER A 71 26.07 5.53 8.85
C SER A 71 25.64 5.43 10.33
N GLN A 72 24.36 5.59 10.63
CA GLN A 72 23.84 5.53 12.00
C GLN A 72 23.15 4.21 12.34
N SER A 73 22.92 3.31 11.37
CA SER A 73 22.24 2.03 11.57
C SER A 73 22.93 1.10 12.59
N LYS A 74 24.18 1.37 12.95
CA LYS A 74 24.91 0.60 13.97
C LYS A 74 24.58 0.96 15.43
N LEU A 75 23.86 2.06 15.68
CA LEU A 75 23.49 2.49 17.03
C LEU A 75 22.15 1.95 17.51
N TYR A 76 21.36 1.30 16.64
CA TYR A 76 19.94 1.01 16.87
C TYR A 76 19.60 -0.47 17.03
N ASP A 77 20.58 -1.35 17.18
CA ASP A 77 20.36 -2.80 17.35
C ASP A 77 19.70 -3.20 18.69
N GLU A 78 19.40 -2.24 19.59
CA GLU A 78 18.96 -2.58 20.95
C GLU A 78 17.55 -2.12 21.36
N LEU A 79 16.80 -1.38 20.54
CA LEU A 79 15.55 -0.77 21.03
C LEU A 79 14.38 -0.85 20.03
N ASP A 80 13.46 -1.70 20.34
CA ASP A 80 12.05 -1.75 19.99
C ASP A 80 11.58 -2.93 19.12
N PRO A 81 10.72 -3.83 19.69
CA PRO A 81 10.12 -4.95 18.96
C PRO A 81 9.12 -4.56 17.87
N MET A 82 8.74 -3.28 17.74
CA MET A 82 7.77 -2.80 16.72
C MET A 82 8.43 -2.21 15.46
N GLY A 83 9.76 -2.15 15.36
CA GLY A 83 10.46 -1.67 14.17
C GLY A 83 10.23 -0.19 13.81
N MET A 84 9.67 0.60 14.71
CA MET A 84 9.54 2.04 14.59
C MET A 84 10.67 2.72 15.35
N TYR A 85 11.65 3.21 14.61
CA TYR A 85 12.75 3.98 15.20
C TYR A 85 12.34 5.46 15.28
N GLU A 86 12.01 5.93 16.46
CA GLU A 86 11.95 7.35 16.74
C GLU A 86 13.38 7.86 16.93
N ILE A 87 13.88 8.68 15.98
CA ILE A 87 15.21 9.26 16.09
C ILE A 87 15.15 10.31 17.20
N ALA A 88 15.60 9.94 18.39
CA ALA A 88 15.84 10.91 19.45
C ALA A 88 17.03 11.79 19.05
N LEU A 89 16.78 13.10 18.91
CA LEU A 89 17.84 14.08 18.66
C LEU A 89 18.86 14.03 19.81
N GLN A 90 20.12 13.85 19.47
CA GLN A 90 21.21 14.08 20.44
C GLN A 90 21.18 15.55 20.88
N HIS A 91 21.50 15.81 22.14
CA HIS A 91 21.52 17.16 22.69
C HIS A 91 22.33 18.11 21.80
N GLY A 92 21.65 19.11 21.21
CA GLY A 92 22.24 20.11 20.34
C GLY A 92 22.04 19.93 18.82
N GLN A 93 21.43 18.84 18.37
CA GLN A 93 21.02 18.68 16.98
C GLN A 93 19.66 19.35 16.74
N THR A 94 19.56 20.18 15.71
CA THR A 94 18.29 20.72 15.21
C THR A 94 17.86 19.93 14.00
N MET A 95 16.59 19.50 13.97
CA MET A 95 16.02 18.89 12.76
C MET A 95 16.07 19.87 11.59
N PRO A 96 16.38 19.41 10.38
CA PRO A 96 16.31 20.25 9.19
C PRO A 96 14.89 20.74 8.97
N SER A 97 14.76 21.92 8.39
CA SER A 97 13.46 22.47 8.05
C SER A 97 12.91 21.77 6.80
N LEU A 98 11.62 21.40 6.83
CA LEU A 98 10.94 20.86 5.68
C LEU A 98 9.91 21.88 5.17
N LYS A 99 9.95 22.16 3.87
CA LYS A 99 8.92 22.94 3.18
C LYS A 99 8.00 21.99 2.43
N ILE A 100 6.70 22.23 2.53
CA ILE A 100 5.66 21.39 1.99
C ILE A 100 4.76 22.21 1.10
N ASP A 101 4.45 21.71 -0.07
CA ASP A 101 3.48 22.29 -0.99
C ASP A 101 2.46 21.22 -1.41
N GLY A 102 1.17 21.50 -1.24
CA GLY A 102 0.07 20.55 -1.45
C GLY A 102 -1.01 20.68 -0.36
N PRO A 103 -1.92 19.72 -0.26
CA PRO A 103 -1.98 18.44 -1.01
C PRO A 103 -2.47 18.59 -2.45
N TYR A 104 -2.07 17.67 -3.32
CA TYR A 104 -2.50 17.59 -4.71
C TYR A 104 -3.33 16.35 -4.97
N GLY A 105 -4.31 16.46 -5.89
CA GLY A 105 -5.21 15.39 -6.25
C GLY A 105 -4.56 14.26 -7.02
N ALA A 106 -5.13 13.07 -6.87
CA ALA A 106 -4.71 11.87 -7.57
C ALA A 106 -5.93 11.01 -7.95
N PRO A 107 -5.83 10.17 -9.00
CA PRO A 107 -6.92 9.25 -9.37
C PRO A 107 -7.38 8.35 -8.24
N ALA A 108 -6.48 8.04 -7.30
CA ALA A 108 -6.77 7.20 -6.13
C ALA A 108 -7.80 7.80 -5.15
N GLU A 109 -8.11 9.10 -5.22
CA GLU A 109 -9.18 9.72 -4.42
C GLU A 109 -10.56 9.10 -4.69
N ASP A 110 -10.79 8.62 -5.92
CA ASP A 110 -12.09 8.09 -6.37
C ASP A 110 -12.30 6.61 -5.98
N VAL A 111 -11.41 6.02 -5.18
CA VAL A 111 -11.52 4.61 -4.76
C VAL A 111 -12.87 4.31 -4.11
N PHE A 112 -13.35 5.23 -3.25
CA PHE A 112 -14.60 5.06 -2.50
C PHE A 112 -15.87 5.21 -3.36
N GLU A 113 -15.75 5.69 -4.60
CA GLU A 113 -16.84 5.87 -5.55
C GLU A 113 -17.17 4.60 -6.35
N ASN A 114 -16.37 3.56 -6.23
CA ASN A 114 -16.58 2.28 -6.90
C ASN A 114 -17.23 1.26 -5.96
N GLU A 115 -17.90 0.26 -6.51
CA GLU A 115 -18.45 -0.86 -5.73
C GLU A 115 -17.34 -1.85 -5.35
N VAL A 116 -16.41 -2.06 -6.27
CA VAL A 116 -15.21 -2.87 -6.06
C VAL A 116 -13.99 -2.03 -6.39
N ALA A 117 -12.99 -2.04 -5.51
CA ALA A 117 -11.69 -1.41 -5.74
C ALA A 117 -10.59 -2.47 -5.80
N VAL A 118 -9.81 -2.46 -6.86
CA VAL A 118 -8.60 -3.29 -7.02
C VAL A 118 -7.40 -2.38 -6.93
N LEU A 119 -6.65 -2.47 -5.84
CA LEU A 119 -5.48 -1.65 -5.54
C LEU A 119 -4.22 -2.46 -5.83
N ILE A 120 -3.44 -2.08 -6.82
CA ILE A 120 -2.27 -2.84 -7.27
C ILE A 120 -1.02 -1.99 -7.08
N GLY A 121 -0.08 -2.47 -6.24
CA GLY A 121 1.22 -1.84 -6.00
C GLY A 121 2.37 -2.74 -6.41
N THR A 122 3.46 -2.15 -6.92
CA THR A 122 4.72 -2.87 -7.14
C THR A 122 5.85 -2.21 -6.38
N GLY A 123 6.51 -2.97 -5.49
CA GLY A 123 7.56 -2.43 -4.62
C GLY A 123 7.04 -1.23 -3.83
N ILE A 124 7.78 -0.10 -3.86
CA ILE A 124 7.40 1.14 -3.18
C ILE A 124 6.11 1.80 -3.74
N GLY A 125 5.67 1.43 -4.94
CA GLY A 125 4.39 1.89 -5.51
C GLY A 125 3.15 1.43 -4.71
N VAL A 126 3.34 0.86 -3.54
CA VAL A 126 2.29 0.59 -2.55
C VAL A 126 1.90 1.83 -1.75
N THR A 127 2.74 2.89 -1.72
CA THR A 127 2.53 4.09 -0.90
C THR A 127 1.17 4.77 -1.07
N PRO A 128 0.58 4.90 -2.27
CA PRO A 128 -0.77 5.48 -2.41
C PRO A 128 -1.84 4.67 -1.66
N TRP A 129 -1.65 3.37 -1.58
CA TRP A 129 -2.60 2.46 -0.94
C TRP A 129 -2.52 2.49 0.58
N ALA A 130 -1.39 2.93 1.18
CA ALA A 130 -1.24 3.04 2.62
C ALA A 130 -2.32 3.93 3.26
N SER A 131 -2.44 5.16 2.77
CA SER A 131 -3.45 6.12 3.25
C SER A 131 -4.88 5.64 3.02
N ILE A 132 -5.14 5.02 1.85
CA ILE A 132 -6.46 4.48 1.50
C ILE A 132 -6.83 3.31 2.41
N LEU A 133 -5.93 2.34 2.60
CA LEU A 133 -6.16 1.18 3.44
C LEU A 133 -6.33 1.57 4.91
N LYS A 134 -5.51 2.50 5.44
CA LYS A 134 -5.71 3.08 6.78
C LYS A 134 -7.08 3.76 6.90
N SER A 135 -7.48 4.52 5.88
CA SER A 135 -8.80 5.17 5.87
C SER A 135 -9.94 4.17 5.83
N ILE A 136 -9.82 3.10 5.05
CA ILE A 136 -10.77 1.98 5.03
C ILE A 136 -10.91 1.36 6.42
N TYR A 137 -9.79 1.14 7.12
CA TYR A 137 -9.78 0.61 8.48
C TYR A 137 -10.61 1.48 9.43
N HIS A 138 -10.38 2.79 9.44
CA HIS A 138 -11.13 3.73 10.29
C HIS A 138 -12.58 3.87 9.89
N LEU A 139 -12.88 3.93 8.59
CA LEU A 139 -14.24 4.09 8.08
C LEU A 139 -15.12 2.87 8.38
N ARG A 140 -14.56 1.67 8.42
CA ARG A 140 -15.32 0.46 8.79
C ARG A 140 -15.69 0.44 10.28
N LEU A 141 -14.88 1.04 11.14
CA LEU A 141 -15.17 1.21 12.56
C LEU A 141 -16.13 2.38 12.82
N SER A 142 -16.38 3.22 11.81
CA SER A 142 -17.27 4.37 11.90
C SER A 142 -18.75 3.92 11.89
N PRO A 143 -19.64 4.67 12.59
CA PRO A 143 -21.08 4.47 12.48
C PRO A 143 -21.65 4.66 11.06
N ASN A 144 -20.92 5.36 10.19
CA ASN A 144 -21.30 5.64 8.81
C ASN A 144 -20.25 5.12 7.83
N PRO A 145 -20.17 3.80 7.58
CA PRO A 145 -19.24 3.24 6.62
C PRO A 145 -19.56 3.70 5.18
N PRO A 146 -18.59 3.67 4.26
CA PRO A 146 -18.81 3.97 2.86
C PRO A 146 -19.91 3.08 2.28
N LYS A 147 -20.98 3.68 1.78
CA LYS A 147 -22.16 2.92 1.31
C LYS A 147 -21.94 2.24 -0.03
N ARG A 148 -21.04 2.76 -0.86
CA ARG A 148 -20.83 2.27 -2.23
C ARG A 148 -19.74 1.21 -2.31
N LEU A 149 -18.60 1.44 -1.67
CA LEU A 149 -17.48 0.48 -1.68
C LEU A 149 -17.83 -0.75 -0.86
N ARG A 150 -17.96 -1.90 -1.53
CA ARG A 150 -18.39 -3.17 -0.95
C ARG A 150 -17.26 -4.18 -0.84
N ARG A 151 -16.23 -4.05 -1.71
CA ARG A 151 -15.09 -4.96 -1.71
C ARG A 151 -13.82 -4.29 -2.17
N VAL A 152 -12.71 -4.68 -1.55
CA VAL A 152 -11.36 -4.23 -1.88
C VAL A 152 -10.48 -5.46 -2.12
N GLU A 153 -9.80 -5.49 -3.26
CA GLU A 153 -8.74 -6.45 -3.55
C GLU A 153 -7.42 -5.69 -3.55
N PHE A 154 -6.56 -5.98 -2.61
CA PHE A 154 -5.23 -5.37 -2.53
C PHE A 154 -4.19 -6.35 -3.05
N ILE A 155 -3.48 -5.99 -4.11
CA ILE A 155 -2.47 -6.82 -4.78
C ILE A 155 -1.12 -6.12 -4.66
N TRP A 156 -0.20 -6.74 -3.94
CA TRP A 156 1.14 -6.22 -3.77
C TRP A 156 2.20 -7.15 -4.35
N VAL A 157 2.95 -6.63 -5.32
CA VAL A 157 3.98 -7.39 -6.05
C VAL A 157 5.35 -6.87 -5.63
N CYS A 158 6.13 -7.69 -4.93
CA CYS A 158 7.47 -7.37 -4.46
C CYS A 158 8.53 -8.20 -5.19
N LYS A 159 9.73 -7.65 -5.28
CA LYS A 159 10.89 -8.37 -5.80
C LYS A 159 11.53 -9.23 -4.71
N ASP A 160 11.62 -8.72 -3.50
CA ASP A 160 12.27 -9.33 -2.35
C ASP A 160 11.38 -9.29 -1.11
N THR A 161 11.73 -10.06 -0.09
CA THR A 161 10.96 -10.19 1.16
C THR A 161 11.08 -8.96 2.05
N SER A 162 12.23 -8.25 2.01
CA SER A 162 12.45 -7.06 2.84
C SER A 162 11.47 -5.93 2.53
N SER A 163 10.92 -5.93 1.31
CA SER A 163 9.89 -4.97 0.91
C SER A 163 8.58 -5.11 1.70
N PHE A 164 8.32 -6.27 2.34
CA PHE A 164 7.10 -6.48 3.11
C PHE A 164 7.15 -5.86 4.51
N GLU A 165 8.35 -5.73 5.11
CA GLU A 165 8.53 -5.35 6.52
C GLU A 165 7.82 -4.06 6.92
N TRP A 166 8.00 -2.98 6.14
CA TRP A 166 7.48 -1.66 6.52
C TRP A 166 5.95 -1.51 6.44
N PHE A 167 5.27 -2.40 5.73
CA PHE A 167 3.82 -2.35 5.56
C PHE A 167 3.08 -3.50 6.25
N GLN A 168 3.82 -4.44 6.81
CA GLN A 168 3.33 -5.68 7.42
C GLN A 168 2.36 -5.43 8.57
N THR A 169 2.72 -4.51 9.48
CA THR A 169 1.88 -4.19 10.65
C THR A 169 0.50 -3.68 10.24
N LEU A 170 0.43 -2.79 9.24
CA LEU A 170 -0.84 -2.30 8.72
C LEU A 170 -1.65 -3.43 8.08
N LEU A 171 -1.03 -4.25 7.24
CA LEU A 171 -1.72 -5.36 6.57
C LEU A 171 -2.24 -6.39 7.58
N SER A 172 -1.46 -6.72 8.61
CA SER A 172 -1.87 -7.64 9.68
C SER A 172 -3.07 -7.09 10.46
N SER A 173 -3.08 -5.78 10.75
CA SER A 173 -4.20 -5.13 11.44
C SER A 173 -5.48 -5.13 10.60
N LEU A 174 -5.34 -4.88 9.29
CA LEU A 174 -6.46 -4.91 8.34
C LEU A 174 -7.02 -6.32 8.15
N GLU A 175 -6.14 -7.32 8.05
CA GLU A 175 -6.54 -8.72 7.92
C GLU A 175 -7.27 -9.20 9.18
N ALA A 176 -6.75 -8.88 10.37
CA ALA A 176 -7.39 -9.21 11.64
C ALA A 176 -8.80 -8.60 11.76
N GLN A 177 -8.98 -7.36 11.31
CA GLN A 177 -10.29 -6.70 11.29
C GLN A 177 -11.27 -7.34 10.31
N SER A 178 -10.78 -7.76 9.13
CA SER A 178 -11.61 -8.41 8.11
C SER A 178 -12.13 -9.78 8.55
N LEU A 179 -11.44 -10.44 9.48
CA LEU A 179 -11.80 -11.75 10.02
C LEU A 179 -12.73 -11.69 11.24
N GLY A 180 -12.87 -10.53 11.88
CA GLY A 180 -13.77 -10.31 13.02
C GLY A 180 -15.24 -10.11 12.63
N GLY A 181 -15.55 -10.01 11.34
CA GLY A 181 -16.92 -9.98 10.81
C GLY A 181 -17.54 -11.38 10.77
N SER A 182 -18.88 -11.46 10.76
CA SER A 182 -19.60 -12.71 10.56
C SER A 182 -19.09 -13.45 9.32
N ASP A 183 -19.05 -14.77 9.41
CA ASP A 183 -18.57 -15.74 8.41
C ASP A 183 -19.14 -15.45 7.01
N GLY A 184 -18.47 -14.64 6.20
CA GLY A 184 -18.93 -14.22 4.87
C GLY A 184 -18.57 -12.79 4.47
N ASP A 185 -18.22 -11.89 5.38
CA ASP A 185 -17.87 -10.51 5.03
C ASP A 185 -16.37 -10.41 4.63
N GLN A 186 -16.07 -10.85 3.41
CA GLN A 186 -14.74 -10.70 2.81
C GLN A 186 -14.60 -9.32 2.14
N PHE A 187 -14.75 -8.25 2.91
CA PHE A 187 -14.62 -6.90 2.37
C PHE A 187 -13.23 -6.60 1.79
N LEU A 188 -12.17 -7.04 2.47
CA LEU A 188 -10.79 -6.86 2.02
C LEU A 188 -10.13 -8.22 1.79
N ARG A 189 -9.57 -8.42 0.60
CA ARG A 189 -8.65 -9.52 0.30
C ARG A 189 -7.26 -8.97 0.00
N ILE A 190 -6.25 -9.61 0.58
CA ILE A 190 -4.84 -9.25 0.41
C ILE A 190 -4.17 -10.34 -0.40
N HIS A 191 -3.48 -9.95 -1.48
CA HIS A 191 -2.72 -10.83 -2.35
C HIS A 191 -1.28 -10.34 -2.43
N THR A 192 -0.37 -11.03 -1.80
CA THR A 192 1.06 -10.75 -1.89
C THR A 192 1.72 -11.64 -2.94
N TYR A 193 2.58 -11.06 -3.76
CA TYR A 193 3.34 -11.75 -4.80
C TYR A 193 4.82 -11.49 -4.64
N LEU A 194 5.63 -12.55 -4.55
CA LEU A 194 7.09 -12.48 -4.53
C LEU A 194 7.64 -12.93 -5.87
N THR A 195 8.35 -12.03 -6.58
CA THR A 195 8.84 -12.29 -7.95
C THR A 195 10.29 -12.71 -7.99
N GLN A 196 11.01 -12.67 -6.87
CA GLN A 196 12.38 -13.16 -6.76
C GLN A 196 12.42 -14.67 -7.01
N LYS A 197 13.39 -15.11 -7.79
CA LYS A 197 13.72 -16.53 -7.87
C LYS A 197 14.37 -16.96 -6.56
N MET A 198 13.79 -17.95 -5.91
CA MET A 198 14.35 -18.55 -4.70
C MET A 198 15.17 -19.76 -5.06
N ASP A 199 16.24 -19.97 -4.29
CA ASP A 199 16.96 -21.25 -4.33
C ASP A 199 16.14 -22.35 -3.64
N VAL A 200 16.49 -23.61 -3.93
CA VAL A 200 15.76 -24.78 -3.45
C VAL A 200 15.77 -24.87 -1.90
N ASN A 201 16.86 -24.48 -1.25
CA ASN A 201 16.98 -24.55 0.21
C ASN A 201 16.05 -23.52 0.89
N THR A 202 16.01 -22.30 0.38
CA THR A 202 15.10 -21.25 0.86
C THR A 202 13.65 -21.66 0.68
N ALA A 203 13.30 -22.22 -0.48
CA ALA A 203 11.95 -22.72 -0.75
C ALA A 203 11.57 -23.88 0.20
N GLN A 204 12.47 -24.82 0.46
CA GLN A 204 12.25 -25.91 1.42
C GLN A 204 12.03 -25.38 2.84
N ASN A 205 12.84 -24.41 3.29
CA ASN A 205 12.69 -23.81 4.62
C ASN A 205 11.35 -23.09 4.77
N ILE A 206 10.88 -22.40 3.75
CA ILE A 206 9.57 -21.74 3.76
C ILE A 206 8.46 -22.79 3.90
N VAL A 207 8.52 -23.88 3.12
CA VAL A 207 7.54 -24.98 3.20
C VAL A 207 7.56 -25.62 4.59
N LEU A 208 8.74 -25.91 5.14
CA LEU A 208 8.86 -26.51 6.48
C LEU A 208 8.29 -25.57 7.56
N ASN A 209 8.59 -24.29 7.51
CA ASN A 209 8.07 -23.31 8.46
C ASN A 209 6.57 -23.01 8.28
N SER A 210 5.98 -23.35 7.15
CA SER A 210 4.54 -23.19 6.91
C SER A 210 3.70 -24.34 7.44
N VAL A 211 4.33 -25.46 7.81
CA VAL A 211 3.64 -26.64 8.34
C VAL A 211 3.20 -26.36 9.79
N GLY A 212 1.88 -26.45 10.01
CA GLY A 212 1.28 -26.25 11.35
C GLY A 212 1.10 -24.78 11.78
N THR A 213 1.30 -23.82 10.86
CA THR A 213 1.00 -22.41 11.11
C THR A 213 -0.13 -21.92 10.23
N ASP A 214 -1.06 -21.14 10.80
CA ASP A 214 -2.14 -20.49 10.05
C ASP A 214 -1.65 -19.22 9.32
N LYS A 215 -0.40 -18.81 9.55
CA LYS A 215 0.20 -17.61 8.99
C LYS A 215 1.24 -17.95 7.92
N ASP A 216 1.35 -17.05 6.96
CA ASP A 216 2.41 -17.11 5.94
C ASP A 216 3.78 -16.81 6.55
N PRO A 217 4.81 -17.64 6.34
CA PRO A 217 6.11 -17.47 6.98
C PRO A 217 6.93 -16.29 6.47
N LEU A 218 6.50 -15.64 5.37
CA LEU A 218 7.19 -14.50 4.77
C LEU A 218 6.56 -13.16 5.17
N THR A 219 5.24 -13.13 5.29
CA THR A 219 4.47 -11.91 5.52
C THR A 219 3.77 -11.88 6.87
N GLU A 220 3.76 -13.01 7.60
CA GLU A 220 2.98 -13.22 8.84
C GLU A 220 1.47 -12.98 8.69
N LEU A 221 0.99 -12.81 7.46
CA LEU A 221 -0.42 -12.71 7.15
C LEU A 221 -1.07 -14.11 7.11
N LYS A 222 -2.37 -14.17 7.27
CA LYS A 222 -3.14 -15.40 7.00
C LYS A 222 -3.22 -15.68 5.51
N SER A 223 -3.24 -14.62 4.70
CA SER A 223 -3.18 -14.71 3.24
C SER A 223 -1.80 -15.22 2.80
N ARG A 224 -1.78 -16.33 2.06
CA ARG A 224 -0.54 -16.95 1.59
C ARG A 224 0.13 -16.14 0.50
N THR A 225 1.46 -16.04 0.55
CA THR A 225 2.27 -15.41 -0.50
C THR A 225 2.24 -16.25 -1.77
N ASN A 226 1.95 -15.60 -2.88
CA ASN A 226 2.03 -16.18 -4.21
C ASN A 226 3.45 -15.99 -4.78
N PHE A 227 3.94 -16.97 -5.51
CA PHE A 227 5.26 -16.91 -6.15
C PHE A 227 5.14 -16.62 -7.64
N GLY A 228 6.02 -15.72 -8.14
CA GLY A 228 6.01 -15.30 -9.53
C GLY A 228 5.17 -14.04 -9.76
N ARG A 229 4.89 -13.76 -11.04
CA ARG A 229 4.09 -12.60 -11.43
C ARG A 229 2.61 -12.94 -11.45
N PRO A 230 1.71 -12.02 -11.00
CA PRO A 230 0.28 -12.25 -11.12
C PRO A 230 -0.16 -12.29 -12.58
N ASP A 231 -1.05 -13.23 -12.90
CA ASP A 231 -1.79 -13.25 -14.16
C ASP A 231 -3.03 -12.34 -14.03
N PHE A 232 -2.85 -11.07 -14.39
CA PHE A 232 -3.93 -10.07 -14.26
C PHE A 232 -5.14 -10.39 -15.12
N GLN A 233 -4.95 -11.02 -16.29
CA GLN A 233 -6.08 -11.42 -17.14
C GLN A 233 -6.94 -12.44 -16.42
N ARG A 234 -6.33 -13.50 -15.90
CA ARG A 234 -7.03 -14.55 -15.15
C ARG A 234 -7.71 -14.01 -13.91
N LEU A 235 -7.02 -13.12 -13.16
CA LEU A 235 -7.57 -12.52 -11.95
C LEU A 235 -8.80 -11.66 -12.23
N LEU A 236 -8.72 -10.72 -13.18
CA LEU A 236 -9.83 -9.82 -13.47
C LEU A 236 -10.99 -10.52 -14.18
N CYS A 237 -10.73 -11.49 -15.05
CA CYS A 237 -11.79 -12.32 -15.62
C CYS A 237 -12.47 -13.18 -14.55
N GLY A 238 -11.73 -13.77 -13.60
CA GLY A 238 -12.31 -14.50 -12.48
C GLY A 238 -13.17 -13.62 -11.57
N MET A 239 -12.75 -12.36 -11.33
CA MET A 239 -13.58 -11.39 -10.62
C MET A 239 -14.88 -11.08 -11.37
N ARG A 240 -14.80 -10.85 -12.68
CA ARG A 240 -16.00 -10.65 -13.53
C ARG A 240 -16.96 -11.82 -13.41
N ASP A 241 -16.45 -13.04 -13.57
CA ASP A 241 -17.29 -14.25 -13.56
C ASP A 241 -17.97 -14.42 -12.19
N GLY A 242 -17.24 -14.22 -11.09
CA GLY A 242 -17.82 -14.23 -9.73
C GLY A 242 -18.85 -13.12 -9.47
N ILE A 243 -18.68 -11.93 -10.08
CA ILE A 243 -19.67 -10.85 -10.02
C ILE A 243 -20.95 -11.25 -10.78
N LEU A 244 -20.81 -11.81 -11.96
CA LEU A 244 -21.95 -12.29 -12.78
C LEU A 244 -22.72 -13.41 -12.07
N ASP A 245 -22.01 -14.33 -11.42
CA ASP A 245 -22.58 -15.42 -10.64
C ASP A 245 -23.12 -15.00 -9.27
N ARG A 246 -22.96 -13.71 -8.90
CA ARG A 246 -23.35 -13.15 -7.59
C ARG A 246 -22.71 -13.83 -6.38
N THR A 247 -21.56 -14.42 -6.58
CA THR A 247 -20.77 -15.08 -5.53
C THR A 247 -19.64 -14.20 -5.00
N TYR A 248 -19.29 -13.16 -5.75
CA TYR A 248 -18.12 -12.30 -5.44
C TYR A 248 -18.35 -11.38 -4.25
N MET A 249 -19.54 -10.78 -4.12
CA MET A 249 -19.95 -9.92 -3.01
C MET A 249 -21.12 -10.53 -2.20
N ASN A 250 -21.27 -11.85 -2.21
CA ASN A 250 -22.30 -12.58 -1.48
C ASN A 250 -23.73 -12.10 -1.76
N GLY A 251 -24.04 -11.82 -3.03
CA GLY A 251 -25.35 -11.37 -3.47
C GLY A 251 -25.59 -9.85 -3.34
N LEU A 252 -24.57 -9.10 -2.93
CA LEU A 252 -24.63 -7.62 -2.82
C LEU A 252 -24.29 -6.91 -4.12
N GLU A 253 -24.07 -7.66 -5.21
CA GLU A 253 -23.76 -7.11 -6.53
C GLU A 253 -24.90 -6.22 -7.04
N SER A 254 -24.51 -5.17 -7.79
CA SER A 254 -25.47 -4.25 -8.41
C SER A 254 -26.40 -4.99 -9.36
N THR A 255 -27.65 -4.58 -9.38
CA THR A 255 -28.68 -5.14 -10.31
C THR A 255 -28.55 -4.56 -11.73
N LEU A 256 -27.85 -3.44 -11.89
CA LEU A 256 -27.69 -2.78 -13.18
C LEU A 256 -26.31 -3.09 -13.77
N ARG A 257 -25.29 -2.45 -13.22
CA ARG A 257 -23.91 -2.58 -13.69
C ARG A 257 -22.96 -2.40 -12.51
N THR A 258 -22.06 -3.32 -12.29
CA THR A 258 -21.02 -3.21 -11.26
C THR A 258 -19.83 -2.41 -11.78
N GLU A 259 -19.45 -1.35 -11.07
CA GLU A 259 -18.28 -0.54 -11.37
C GLU A 259 -17.07 -1.01 -10.53
N VAL A 260 -16.04 -1.45 -11.23
CA VAL A 260 -14.78 -1.93 -10.66
C VAL A 260 -13.67 -0.93 -10.97
N GLY A 261 -13.18 -0.22 -9.96
CA GLY A 261 -12.02 0.66 -10.08
C GLY A 261 -10.72 -0.12 -9.94
N VAL A 262 -9.86 -0.12 -10.96
CA VAL A 262 -8.54 -0.77 -10.93
C VAL A 262 -7.47 0.31 -10.90
N TYR A 263 -6.81 0.44 -9.77
CA TYR A 263 -5.81 1.47 -9.47
C TYR A 263 -4.42 0.82 -9.41
N PHE A 264 -3.48 1.38 -10.15
CA PHE A 264 -2.15 0.80 -10.26
C PHE A 264 -1.06 1.84 -10.05
N CYS A 265 -0.08 1.53 -9.21
CA CYS A 265 1.17 2.26 -9.09
C CYS A 265 2.36 1.33 -9.31
N GLY A 266 3.17 1.66 -10.34
CA GLY A 266 4.33 0.87 -10.70
C GLY A 266 4.77 1.02 -12.17
N PRO A 267 5.60 0.08 -12.68
CA PRO A 267 6.23 0.17 -13.99
C PRO A 267 5.24 0.18 -15.16
N ASN A 268 5.58 0.92 -16.22
CA ASN A 268 4.74 1.07 -17.42
C ASN A 268 4.42 -0.25 -18.13
N VAL A 269 5.30 -1.25 -18.04
CA VAL A 269 5.06 -2.57 -18.64
C VAL A 269 3.86 -3.25 -17.98
N ALA A 270 3.86 -3.34 -16.65
CA ALA A 270 2.75 -3.89 -15.91
C ALA A 270 1.45 -3.09 -16.11
N ALA A 271 1.53 -1.75 -16.18
CA ALA A 271 0.37 -0.90 -16.45
C ALA A 271 -0.33 -1.25 -17.78
N ARG A 272 0.46 -1.56 -18.83
CA ARG A 272 -0.09 -1.96 -20.14
C ARG A 272 -0.82 -3.29 -20.05
N ASP A 273 -0.24 -4.26 -19.35
CA ASP A 273 -0.82 -5.60 -19.18
C ASP A 273 -2.13 -5.53 -18.37
N ILE A 274 -2.14 -4.78 -17.27
CA ILE A 274 -3.33 -4.56 -16.45
C ILE A 274 -4.43 -3.84 -17.24
N LYS A 275 -4.08 -2.77 -17.97
CA LYS A 275 -5.05 -2.04 -18.81
C LYS A 275 -5.67 -2.94 -19.90
N LYS A 276 -4.86 -3.84 -20.48
CA LYS A 276 -5.34 -4.84 -21.44
C LYS A 276 -6.29 -5.82 -20.76
N ALA A 277 -5.93 -6.33 -19.58
CA ALA A 277 -6.75 -7.23 -18.80
C ALA A 277 -8.11 -6.60 -18.40
N CYS A 278 -8.14 -5.32 -18.00
CA CYS A 278 -9.37 -4.57 -17.72
C CYS A 278 -10.30 -4.53 -18.93
N LYS A 279 -9.76 -4.24 -20.11
CA LYS A 279 -10.55 -4.23 -21.36
C LYS A 279 -11.16 -5.60 -21.68
N GLN A 280 -10.40 -6.68 -21.44
CA GLN A 280 -10.85 -8.04 -21.69
C GLN A 280 -11.89 -8.53 -20.67
N ALA A 281 -11.77 -8.07 -19.42
CA ALA A 281 -12.71 -8.40 -18.36
C ALA A 281 -14.02 -7.59 -18.42
N THR A 282 -14.03 -6.42 -19.03
CA THR A 282 -15.22 -5.56 -19.14
C THR A 282 -16.28 -6.22 -20.03
N CYS A 283 -17.53 -6.23 -19.56
CA CYS A 283 -18.70 -6.65 -20.28
C CYS A 283 -19.90 -5.69 -20.06
N GLN A 284 -21.09 -6.06 -20.45
CA GLN A 284 -22.27 -5.21 -20.30
C GLN A 284 -22.61 -4.95 -18.83
N GLU A 285 -22.52 -5.97 -17.98
CA GLU A 285 -22.91 -5.95 -16.57
C GLU A 285 -21.77 -5.52 -15.64
N VAL A 286 -20.50 -5.63 -16.08
CA VAL A 286 -19.32 -5.33 -15.25
C VAL A 286 -18.35 -4.45 -16.01
N ASN A 287 -18.00 -3.31 -15.42
CA ASN A 287 -17.12 -2.32 -16.02
C ASN A 287 -15.83 -2.14 -15.22
N PHE A 288 -14.70 -2.49 -15.80
CA PHE A 288 -13.39 -2.29 -15.21
C PHE A 288 -12.77 -0.98 -15.69
N LYS A 289 -12.63 -0.01 -14.80
CA LYS A 289 -12.00 1.30 -15.08
C LYS A 289 -10.57 1.26 -14.57
N PHE A 290 -9.61 1.52 -15.45
CA PHE A 290 -8.17 1.50 -15.13
C PHE A 290 -7.62 2.89 -14.90
N TRP A 291 -6.97 3.08 -13.75
CA TRP A 291 -6.29 4.30 -13.34
C TRP A 291 -4.82 4.00 -12.99
N LYS A 292 -3.92 4.86 -13.43
CA LYS A 292 -2.50 4.74 -13.11
C LYS A 292 -2.03 5.94 -12.32
N GLU A 293 -1.38 5.66 -11.20
CA GLU A 293 -0.62 6.64 -10.44
C GLU A 293 0.78 6.80 -11.04
N HIS A 294 1.28 8.03 -11.03
CA HIS A 294 2.55 8.42 -11.65
C HIS A 294 3.53 8.95 -10.59
N PHE A 295 4.05 8.03 -9.77
CA PHE A 295 5.08 8.35 -8.77
C PHE A 295 6.34 7.52 -8.98
#